data_010fad1a33615d7d9b4abb47baba0f3b
#
_entry.id   010fad1a33615d7d9b4abb47baba0f3b
#
_cell.length_a   1.000
_cell.length_b   1.000
_cell.length_c   1.000
_cell.angle_alpha   90.00
_cell.angle_beta   90.00
_cell.angle_gamma   90.00
#
_symmetry.space_group_name_H-M   'P 1'
#
loop_
_entity.id
_entity.type
_entity.pdbx_description
1 polymer ?
#
loop_
_entity_poly.entity_id
_entity_poly.type
_entity_poly.pdbx_seq_one_letter_code
_entity_poly.pdbx_strand_id
1 'polypeptide(L)'
;GTEKIGKAFGPITSIWFISLAAIGIYNIVDAPEVLKAFNPWWAIRFFMEHSWHGIFILGAVVLAVTGGEALYADMGHFGAKPIRHAWYFFVLPCLVLNYLGQGALVLNHPEALKNPFFEAVPSWALYPMIVLATMAAVIASQSVITGAFSVSRQAMQLGYIPRMRIKHTSHDTIGQIYIPGINWGLAVMVIGLVLAFRSSSNLAVAYGISVSATMLIDTLLLALVARSLWPKARRWILPLCVVFFIIDLGFVIANGAKLLQGAWFPVVLGIFLFTLMRTWRRGRELLRDEIRKDGIRLDTFLPGLMLAPPVRVPGTAVFLTADPTVAPHALMHNLKHNKVLHERNVFLHVETLPIPYAMEGQRLKIESVGDEFYRVYVRFGFMETPDVPLALMRSCDHGGIYFDPMDTTFFASRETIVATANRGMPIWRDKLFALMHRNAAPATGFFRIPGNRLVELGAQVEI
;
A
#
# COMPACT_ATOMS: atom_id res chain seq x y z
N GLY A 1 17.41 12.13 -12.49
CA GLY A 1 16.51 11.30 -11.69
C GLY A 1 15.53 12.14 -10.89
N THR A 2 14.50 11.50 -10.41
CA THR A 2 13.40 12.09 -9.63
C THR A 2 13.85 12.83 -8.36
N GLU A 3 15.02 12.54 -7.83
CA GLU A 3 15.56 13.18 -6.62
C GLU A 3 15.82 14.68 -6.79
N LYS A 4 16.40 15.10 -7.94
CA LYS A 4 16.64 16.53 -8.22
C LYS A 4 15.35 17.32 -8.40
N ILE A 5 14.35 16.70 -9.05
CA ILE A 5 13.03 17.30 -9.26
C ILE A 5 12.27 17.40 -7.93
N GLY A 6 12.38 16.38 -7.08
CA GLY A 6 11.76 16.37 -5.75
C GLY A 6 12.20 17.52 -4.83
N LYS A 7 13.46 17.98 -4.96
CA LYS A 7 13.96 19.14 -4.20
C LYS A 7 13.25 20.46 -4.55
N ALA A 8 12.71 20.57 -5.77
CA ALA A 8 11.93 21.73 -6.19
C ALA A 8 10.47 21.71 -5.71
N PHE A 9 9.95 20.56 -5.31
CA PHE A 9 8.54 20.40 -4.93
C PHE A 9 8.17 21.24 -3.69
N GLY A 10 9.02 21.24 -2.67
CA GLY A 10 8.79 22.03 -1.45
C GLY A 10 8.65 23.53 -1.73
N PRO A 11 9.63 24.18 -2.37
CA PRO A 11 9.52 25.59 -2.73
C PRO A 11 8.31 25.90 -3.61
N ILE A 12 8.03 25.12 -4.66
CA ILE A 12 6.87 25.34 -5.55
C ILE A 12 5.56 25.26 -4.76
N THR A 13 5.42 24.22 -3.93
CA THR A 13 4.21 24.04 -3.10
C THR A 13 4.06 25.14 -2.07
N SER A 14 5.16 25.63 -1.50
CA SER A 14 5.15 26.76 -0.57
C SER A 14 4.67 28.04 -1.24
N ILE A 15 5.18 28.35 -2.44
CA ILE A 15 4.74 29.50 -3.24
C ILE A 15 3.25 29.35 -3.58
N TRP A 16 2.80 28.14 -3.93
CA TRP A 16 1.40 27.85 -4.19
C TRP A 16 0.51 28.21 -2.99
N PHE A 17 0.80 27.71 -1.79
CA PHE A 17 -0.02 28.01 -0.61
C PHE A 17 0.02 29.48 -0.20
N ILE A 18 1.17 30.14 -0.32
CA ILE A 18 1.28 31.58 -0.06
C ILE A 18 0.43 32.37 -1.06
N SER A 19 0.45 31.98 -2.34
CA SER A 19 -0.37 32.62 -3.37
C SER A 19 -1.87 32.43 -3.09
N LEU A 20 -2.29 31.24 -2.66
CA LEU A 20 -3.68 30.96 -2.25
C LEU A 20 -4.11 31.88 -1.10
N ALA A 21 -3.26 32.02 -0.08
CA ALA A 21 -3.54 32.88 1.06
C ALA A 21 -3.62 34.35 0.65
N ALA A 22 -2.71 34.83 -0.18
CA ALA A 22 -2.68 36.22 -0.66
C ALA A 22 -3.94 36.58 -1.47
N ILE A 23 -4.33 35.70 -2.41
CA ILE A 23 -5.57 35.86 -3.20
C ILE A 23 -6.79 35.80 -2.27
N GLY A 24 -6.77 34.89 -1.29
CA GLY A 24 -7.83 34.80 -0.29
C GLY A 24 -8.01 36.10 0.50
N ILE A 25 -6.92 36.64 1.05
CA ILE A 25 -6.92 37.91 1.79
C ILE A 25 -7.41 39.07 0.90
N TYR A 26 -6.92 39.15 -0.34
CA TYR A 26 -7.32 40.18 -1.29
C TYR A 26 -8.84 40.26 -1.45
N ASN A 27 -9.50 39.11 -1.69
CA ASN A 27 -10.96 39.09 -1.84
C ASN A 27 -11.73 39.25 -0.53
N ILE A 28 -11.17 38.80 0.62
CA ILE A 28 -11.80 39.00 1.93
C ILE A 28 -11.90 40.51 2.30
N VAL A 29 -10.89 41.30 1.91
CA VAL A 29 -10.88 42.74 2.17
C VAL A 29 -12.07 43.42 1.48
N ASP A 30 -12.45 42.95 0.28
CA ASP A 30 -13.58 43.51 -0.47
C ASP A 30 -14.94 43.05 0.07
N ALA A 31 -15.02 41.90 0.74
CA ALA A 31 -16.26 41.39 1.35
C ALA A 31 -16.00 40.76 2.73
N PRO A 32 -15.69 41.56 3.77
CA PRO A 32 -15.35 41.04 5.09
C PRO A 32 -16.51 40.32 5.80
N GLU A 33 -17.72 40.45 5.27
CA GLU A 33 -18.89 39.72 5.78
C GLU A 33 -18.77 38.23 5.73
N VAL A 34 -17.91 37.70 4.82
CA VAL A 34 -17.64 36.26 4.72
C VAL A 34 -17.09 35.67 6.03
N LEU A 35 -16.45 36.47 6.87
CA LEU A 35 -15.95 36.07 8.19
C LEU A 35 -17.07 35.62 9.14
N LYS A 36 -18.33 36.00 8.89
CA LYS A 36 -19.50 35.48 9.61
C LYS A 36 -19.60 33.94 9.48
N ALA A 37 -18.99 33.33 8.43
CA ALA A 37 -18.94 31.89 8.23
C ALA A 37 -18.22 31.13 9.36
N PHE A 38 -17.40 31.78 10.18
CA PHE A 38 -16.85 31.15 11.39
C PHE A 38 -17.90 30.83 12.46
N ASN A 39 -19.08 31.41 12.37
CA ASN A 39 -20.17 31.12 13.28
C ASN A 39 -20.90 29.85 12.81
N PRO A 40 -20.82 28.72 13.56
CA PRO A 40 -21.43 27.43 13.15
C PRO A 40 -22.96 27.49 13.04
N TRP A 41 -23.59 28.53 13.60
CA TRP A 41 -25.03 28.78 13.50
C TRP A 41 -25.51 28.83 12.04
N TRP A 42 -24.71 29.41 11.14
CA TRP A 42 -25.06 29.48 9.72
C TRP A 42 -25.17 28.09 9.07
N ALA A 43 -24.29 27.15 9.43
CA ALA A 43 -24.40 25.78 8.96
C ALA A 43 -25.66 25.09 9.51
N ILE A 44 -25.95 25.24 10.80
CA ILE A 44 -27.16 24.70 11.43
C ILE A 44 -28.41 25.24 10.75
N ARG A 45 -28.49 26.57 10.57
CA ARG A 45 -29.59 27.24 9.89
C ARG A 45 -29.78 26.73 8.46
N PHE A 46 -28.71 26.56 7.71
CA PHE A 46 -28.73 26.03 6.36
C PHE A 46 -29.41 24.64 6.31
N PHE A 47 -29.06 23.72 7.21
CA PHE A 47 -29.68 22.39 7.25
C PHE A 47 -31.15 22.45 7.74
N MET A 48 -31.50 23.36 8.63
CA MET A 48 -32.90 23.57 9.07
C MET A 48 -33.78 24.07 7.91
N GLU A 49 -33.24 24.94 7.07
CA GLU A 49 -33.97 25.55 5.94
C GLU A 49 -34.05 24.59 4.72
N HIS A 50 -33.02 23.79 4.47
CA HIS A 50 -32.90 22.99 3.23
C HIS A 50 -33.12 21.47 3.44
N SER A 51 -33.30 21.01 4.66
CA SER A 51 -33.62 19.60 5.01
C SER A 51 -32.84 18.56 4.18
N TRP A 52 -33.54 17.68 3.45
CA TRP A 52 -32.90 16.63 2.62
C TRP A 52 -32.05 17.13 1.48
N HIS A 53 -32.37 18.31 0.89
CA HIS A 53 -31.56 18.92 -0.17
C HIS A 53 -30.17 19.33 0.34
N GLY A 54 -30.06 19.73 1.60
CA GLY A 54 -28.77 20.03 2.24
C GLY A 54 -27.81 18.84 2.25
N ILE A 55 -28.32 17.60 2.38
CA ILE A 55 -27.49 16.39 2.37
C ILE A 55 -26.80 16.19 1.02
N PHE A 56 -27.50 16.44 -0.10
CA PHE A 56 -26.87 16.32 -1.44
C PHE A 56 -25.77 17.36 -1.67
N ILE A 57 -25.90 18.55 -1.06
CA ILE A 57 -24.87 19.60 -1.12
C ILE A 57 -23.63 19.17 -0.34
N LEU A 58 -23.77 18.40 0.76
CA LEU A 58 -22.63 17.84 1.49
C LEU A 58 -21.71 17.01 0.59
N GLY A 59 -22.25 16.30 -0.40
CA GLY A 59 -21.44 15.56 -1.36
C GLY A 59 -20.48 16.44 -2.16
N ALA A 60 -20.84 17.71 -2.41
CA ALA A 60 -19.93 18.69 -3.02
C ALA A 60 -18.96 19.31 -1.98
N VAL A 61 -19.43 19.54 -0.75
CA VAL A 61 -18.60 20.06 0.34
C VAL A 61 -17.45 19.13 0.70
N VAL A 62 -17.68 17.79 0.69
CA VAL A 62 -16.63 16.79 0.91
C VAL A 62 -15.46 16.99 -0.03
N LEU A 63 -15.73 17.30 -1.31
CA LEU A 63 -14.67 17.50 -2.30
C LEU A 63 -13.74 18.68 -1.96
N ALA A 64 -14.22 19.69 -1.25
CA ALA A 64 -13.43 20.83 -0.82
C ALA A 64 -12.45 20.50 0.33
N VAL A 65 -12.72 19.43 1.11
CA VAL A 65 -11.93 19.03 2.30
C VAL A 65 -11.22 17.69 2.11
N THR A 66 -11.02 17.24 0.87
CA THR A 66 -10.32 16.00 0.53
C THR A 66 -8.80 16.20 0.42
N GLY A 67 -8.05 15.14 0.14
CA GLY A 67 -6.59 15.15 -0.01
C GLY A 67 -5.85 14.37 1.10
N GLY A 68 -6.57 13.74 2.03
CA GLY A 68 -5.99 12.94 3.11
C GLY A 68 -5.31 11.66 2.63
N GLU A 69 -5.67 11.14 1.46
CA GLU A 69 -5.11 9.92 0.89
C GLU A 69 -3.61 10.03 0.58
N ALA A 70 -3.14 11.19 0.13
CA ALA A 70 -1.71 11.44 -0.05
C ALA A 70 -0.96 11.50 1.28
N LEU A 71 -1.61 11.99 2.32
CA LEU A 71 -1.06 12.12 3.67
C LEU A 71 -0.71 10.77 4.30
N TYR A 72 -1.51 9.72 4.05
CA TYR A 72 -1.23 8.38 4.59
C TYR A 72 0.09 7.79 4.07
N ALA A 73 0.43 8.04 2.81
CA ALA A 73 1.73 7.64 2.25
C ALA A 73 2.88 8.38 2.93
N ASP A 74 2.73 9.68 3.14
CA ASP A 74 3.78 10.55 3.68
C ASP A 74 4.01 10.32 5.18
N MET A 75 2.99 9.96 5.95
CA MET A 75 3.14 9.65 7.38
C MET A 75 4.11 8.50 7.65
N GLY A 76 4.16 7.52 6.76
CA GLY A 76 5.11 6.40 6.84
C GLY A 76 6.57 6.80 6.57
N HIS A 77 6.80 7.90 5.81
CA HIS A 77 8.13 8.33 5.40
C HIS A 77 8.71 9.43 6.29
N PHE A 78 7.91 10.43 6.66
CA PHE A 78 8.37 11.63 7.37
C PHE A 78 8.02 11.63 8.86
N GLY A 79 7.12 10.75 9.28
CA GLY A 79 6.59 10.72 10.63
C GLY A 79 5.55 11.82 10.90
N ALA A 80 4.85 11.71 12.04
CA ALA A 80 3.71 12.55 12.34
C ALA A 80 4.06 14.01 12.71
N LYS A 81 5.24 14.26 13.31
CA LYS A 81 5.58 15.61 13.81
C LYS A 81 5.75 16.66 12.71
N PRO A 82 6.60 16.44 11.66
CA PRO A 82 6.77 17.42 10.58
C PRO A 82 5.45 17.72 9.86
N ILE A 83 4.66 16.68 9.60
CA ILE A 83 3.38 16.79 8.90
C ILE A 83 2.40 17.66 9.71
N ARG A 84 2.27 17.40 11.03
CA ARG A 84 1.40 18.22 11.90
C ARG A 84 1.80 19.68 11.91
N HIS A 85 3.10 20.00 12.00
CA HIS A 85 3.56 21.38 11.98
C HIS A 85 3.26 22.07 10.64
N ALA A 86 3.57 21.41 9.51
CA ALA A 86 3.27 21.94 8.20
C ALA A 86 1.76 22.16 8.01
N TRP A 87 0.94 21.20 8.44
CA TRP A 87 -0.51 21.30 8.32
C TRP A 87 -1.10 22.43 9.15
N TYR A 88 -0.88 22.44 10.48
CA TYR A 88 -1.56 23.38 11.36
C TYR A 88 -1.06 24.83 11.21
N PHE A 89 0.23 25.02 10.95
CA PHE A 89 0.81 26.36 10.94
C PHE A 89 0.98 26.97 9.54
N PHE A 90 0.85 26.16 8.49
CA PHE A 90 1.04 26.65 7.13
C PHE A 90 -0.11 26.31 6.19
N VAL A 91 -0.37 25.02 5.94
CA VAL A 91 -1.30 24.58 4.90
C VAL A 91 -2.73 24.93 5.26
N LEU A 92 -3.19 24.57 6.47
CA LEU A 92 -4.57 24.84 6.91
C LEU A 92 -4.93 26.33 6.92
N PRO A 93 -4.11 27.25 7.48
CA PRO A 93 -4.39 28.67 7.40
C PRO A 93 -4.51 29.19 5.96
N CYS A 94 -3.59 28.77 5.07
CA CYS A 94 -3.63 29.17 3.66
C CYS A 94 -4.90 28.68 2.94
N LEU A 95 -5.33 27.46 3.21
CA LEU A 95 -6.56 26.88 2.64
C LEU A 95 -7.81 27.60 3.17
N VAL A 96 -7.89 27.87 4.47
CA VAL A 96 -9.02 28.57 5.07
C VAL A 96 -9.15 29.97 4.48
N LEU A 97 -8.04 30.70 4.34
CA LEU A 97 -8.03 32.02 3.70
C LEU A 97 -8.50 31.95 2.24
N ASN A 98 -8.03 30.93 1.49
CA ASN A 98 -8.47 30.73 0.11
C ASN A 98 -9.97 30.42 0.00
N TYR A 99 -10.52 29.57 0.85
CA TYR A 99 -11.95 29.25 0.83
C TYR A 99 -12.82 30.44 1.19
N LEU A 100 -12.42 31.20 2.24
CA LEU A 100 -13.10 32.44 2.61
C LEU A 100 -12.99 33.47 1.49
N GLY A 101 -11.84 33.60 0.83
CA GLY A 101 -11.66 34.51 -0.30
C GLY A 101 -12.55 34.20 -1.48
N GLN A 102 -12.66 32.90 -1.86
CA GLN A 102 -13.61 32.51 -2.90
C GLN A 102 -15.07 32.74 -2.48
N GLY A 103 -15.39 32.49 -1.21
CA GLY A 103 -16.71 32.81 -0.65
C GLY A 103 -17.01 34.32 -0.70
N ALA A 104 -16.03 35.16 -0.36
CA ALA A 104 -16.14 36.63 -0.42
C ALA A 104 -16.38 37.07 -1.87
N LEU A 105 -15.63 36.54 -2.83
CA LEU A 105 -15.83 36.86 -4.26
C LEU A 105 -17.26 36.54 -4.71
N VAL A 106 -17.75 35.34 -4.40
CA VAL A 106 -19.11 34.94 -4.82
C VAL A 106 -20.20 35.72 -4.16
N LEU A 107 -20.01 36.24 -2.94
CA LEU A 107 -20.96 37.13 -2.27
C LEU A 107 -21.12 38.47 -3.00
N ASN A 108 -20.01 39.02 -3.52
CA ASN A 108 -20.03 40.29 -4.24
C ASN A 108 -20.31 40.14 -5.74
N HIS A 109 -19.86 39.02 -6.32
CA HIS A 109 -19.91 38.72 -7.76
C HIS A 109 -20.49 37.32 -8.00
N PRO A 110 -21.84 37.14 -7.96
CA PRO A 110 -22.48 35.85 -8.16
C PRO A 110 -22.17 35.19 -9.51
N GLU A 111 -21.82 35.97 -10.53
CA GLU A 111 -21.39 35.52 -11.84
C GLU A 111 -20.10 34.68 -11.82
N ALA A 112 -19.25 34.89 -10.81
CA ALA A 112 -18.00 34.17 -10.60
C ALA A 112 -18.21 32.71 -10.18
N LEU A 113 -19.44 32.27 -9.91
CA LEU A 113 -19.77 30.87 -9.60
C LEU A 113 -19.31 29.87 -10.64
N LYS A 114 -19.14 30.28 -11.91
CA LYS A 114 -18.66 29.38 -12.98
C LYS A 114 -17.24 28.92 -12.77
N ASN A 115 -16.36 29.78 -12.27
CA ASN A 115 -14.96 29.49 -12.02
C ASN A 115 -14.36 30.35 -10.90
N PRO A 116 -14.82 30.17 -9.65
CA PRO A 116 -14.50 31.08 -8.56
C PRO A 116 -13.00 31.16 -8.27
N PHE A 117 -12.25 30.09 -8.55
CA PHE A 117 -10.80 30.07 -8.29
C PHE A 117 -10.03 31.04 -9.18
N PHE A 118 -10.24 30.99 -10.51
CA PHE A 118 -9.51 31.86 -11.43
C PHE A 118 -10.08 33.27 -11.48
N GLU A 119 -11.37 33.45 -11.22
CA GLU A 119 -12.01 34.77 -11.10
C GLU A 119 -11.53 35.52 -9.85
N ALA A 120 -11.10 34.80 -8.80
CA ALA A 120 -10.51 35.42 -7.60
C ALA A 120 -9.11 36.00 -7.86
N VAL A 121 -8.44 35.62 -8.95
CA VAL A 121 -7.08 36.05 -9.27
C VAL A 121 -7.10 37.39 -10.00
N PRO A 122 -6.32 38.39 -9.57
CA PRO A 122 -6.16 39.65 -10.33
C PRO A 122 -5.68 39.40 -11.77
N SER A 123 -6.16 40.14 -12.73
CA SER A 123 -5.92 39.91 -14.18
C SER A 123 -4.44 39.84 -14.53
N TRP A 124 -3.59 40.63 -13.88
CA TRP A 124 -2.13 40.58 -14.12
C TRP A 124 -1.44 39.32 -13.63
N ALA A 125 -2.02 38.63 -12.61
CA ALA A 125 -1.49 37.44 -11.99
C ALA A 125 -2.07 36.14 -12.59
N LEU A 126 -3.04 36.22 -13.49
CA LEU A 126 -3.77 35.07 -14.02
C LEU A 126 -2.83 34.05 -14.70
N TYR A 127 -1.97 34.49 -15.62
CA TYR A 127 -1.04 33.58 -16.32
C TYR A 127 0.01 32.96 -15.38
N PRO A 128 0.70 33.72 -14.52
CA PRO A 128 1.57 33.13 -13.49
C PRO A 128 0.85 32.09 -12.62
N MET A 129 -0.42 32.38 -12.24
CA MET A 129 -1.21 31.46 -11.42
C MET A 129 -1.60 30.17 -12.15
N ILE A 130 -1.89 30.23 -13.46
CA ILE A 130 -2.14 29.04 -14.27
C ILE A 130 -0.90 28.14 -14.30
N VAL A 131 0.29 28.72 -14.51
CA VAL A 131 1.55 27.97 -14.52
C VAL A 131 1.79 27.34 -13.13
N LEU A 132 1.62 28.09 -12.07
CA LEU A 132 1.81 27.62 -10.69
C LEU A 132 0.80 26.53 -10.33
N ALA A 133 -0.47 26.68 -10.71
CA ALA A 133 -1.51 25.67 -10.53
C ALA A 133 -1.19 24.36 -11.29
N THR A 134 -0.67 24.49 -12.51
CA THR A 134 -0.24 23.32 -13.30
C THR A 134 0.91 22.59 -12.61
N MET A 135 1.92 23.31 -12.12
CA MET A 135 3.03 22.72 -11.37
C MET A 135 2.54 22.04 -10.09
N ALA A 136 1.65 22.67 -9.35
CA ALA A 136 1.04 22.10 -8.14
C ALA A 136 0.26 20.81 -8.45
N ALA A 137 -0.51 20.79 -9.54
CA ALA A 137 -1.24 19.61 -9.99
C ALA A 137 -0.30 18.44 -10.36
N VAL A 138 0.83 18.72 -11.02
CA VAL A 138 1.86 17.70 -11.34
C VAL A 138 2.45 17.13 -10.05
N ILE A 139 2.77 17.98 -9.07
CA ILE A 139 3.30 17.54 -7.77
C ILE A 139 2.28 16.69 -7.02
N ALA A 140 1.01 17.09 -6.97
CA ALA A 140 -0.07 16.34 -6.35
C ALA A 140 -0.24 14.96 -7.03
N SER A 141 -0.22 14.89 -8.36
CA SER A 141 -0.26 13.64 -9.11
C SER A 141 0.90 12.71 -8.76
N GLN A 142 2.12 13.24 -8.65
CA GLN A 142 3.30 12.48 -8.24
C GLN A 142 3.16 11.90 -6.83
N SER A 143 2.57 12.65 -5.90
CA SER A 143 2.31 12.20 -4.53
C SER A 143 1.35 11.01 -4.50
N VAL A 144 0.24 11.07 -5.27
CA VAL A 144 -0.73 9.98 -5.39
C VAL A 144 -0.07 8.71 -5.98
N ILE A 145 0.76 8.86 -7.02
CA ILE A 145 1.48 7.72 -7.62
C ILE A 145 2.42 7.08 -6.60
N THR A 146 3.16 7.87 -5.82
CA THR A 146 4.03 7.37 -4.75
C THR A 146 3.24 6.64 -3.67
N GLY A 147 2.07 7.18 -3.30
CA GLY A 147 1.13 6.53 -2.39
C GLY A 147 0.67 5.16 -2.90
N ALA A 148 0.30 5.07 -4.17
CA ALA A 148 -0.11 3.82 -4.80
C ALA A 148 1.01 2.76 -4.79
N PHE A 149 2.27 3.17 -5.01
CA PHE A 149 3.42 2.26 -4.89
C PHE A 149 3.61 1.77 -3.45
N SER A 150 3.49 2.65 -2.46
CA SER A 150 3.65 2.32 -1.05
C SER A 150 2.58 1.32 -0.58
N VAL A 151 1.31 1.56 -0.90
CA VAL A 151 0.19 0.65 -0.59
C VAL A 151 0.36 -0.69 -1.31
N SER A 152 0.75 -0.68 -2.60
CA SER A 152 1.00 -1.91 -3.36
C SER A 152 2.14 -2.73 -2.77
N ARG A 153 3.24 -2.08 -2.32
CA ARG A 153 4.34 -2.76 -1.63
C ARG A 153 3.86 -3.42 -0.34
N GLN A 154 3.09 -2.73 0.48
CA GLN A 154 2.52 -3.29 1.70
C GLN A 154 1.59 -4.48 1.41
N ALA A 155 0.74 -4.36 0.39
CA ALA A 155 -0.14 -5.45 -0.04
C ALA A 155 0.65 -6.69 -0.53
N MET A 156 1.79 -6.50 -1.22
CA MET A 156 2.69 -7.60 -1.59
C MET A 156 3.30 -8.26 -0.36
N GLN A 157 3.79 -7.49 0.59
CA GLN A 157 4.45 -8.00 1.79
C GLN A 157 3.48 -8.74 2.71
N LEU A 158 2.24 -8.25 2.82
CA LEU A 158 1.15 -8.92 3.54
C LEU A 158 0.57 -10.12 2.78
N GLY A 159 1.04 -10.39 1.56
CA GLY A 159 0.61 -11.55 0.77
C GLY A 159 -0.77 -11.43 0.12
N TYR A 160 -1.29 -10.21 -0.06
CA TYR A 160 -2.57 -9.96 -0.72
C TYR A 160 -2.47 -9.89 -2.25
N ILE A 161 -1.31 -9.56 -2.79
CA ILE A 161 -1.06 -9.51 -4.23
C ILE A 161 0.26 -10.23 -4.58
N PRO A 162 0.46 -10.67 -5.84
CA PRO A 162 1.71 -11.31 -6.25
C PRO A 162 2.90 -10.36 -6.10
N ARG A 163 4.08 -10.93 -5.92
CA ARG A 163 5.33 -10.17 -5.91
C ARG A 163 5.55 -9.52 -7.26
N MET A 164 5.80 -8.22 -7.27
CA MET A 164 6.15 -7.45 -8.46
C MET A 164 7.59 -6.94 -8.35
N ARG A 165 8.21 -6.65 -9.50
CA ARG A 165 9.54 -6.08 -9.53
C ARG A 165 9.50 -4.67 -8.97
N ILE A 166 10.25 -4.43 -7.90
CA ILE A 166 10.45 -3.12 -7.28
C ILE A 166 11.82 -2.58 -7.70
N LYS A 167 11.86 -1.35 -8.20
CA LYS A 167 13.11 -0.62 -8.48
C LYS A 167 13.26 0.49 -7.45
N HIS A 168 14.38 0.52 -6.76
CA HIS A 168 14.73 1.64 -5.89
C HIS A 168 15.26 2.79 -6.74
N THR A 169 14.72 4.00 -6.58
CA THR A 169 15.05 5.17 -7.38
C THR A 169 16.02 6.14 -6.70
N SER A 170 16.24 5.97 -5.39
CA SER A 170 17.24 6.70 -4.60
C SER A 170 18.05 5.72 -3.74
N HIS A 171 19.32 6.02 -3.54
CA HIS A 171 20.21 5.31 -2.61
C HIS A 171 20.04 5.80 -1.16
N ASP A 172 19.70 7.09 -0.98
CA ASP A 172 19.70 7.76 0.32
C ASP A 172 18.31 7.73 1.00
N THR A 173 17.23 7.57 0.25
CA THR A 173 15.86 7.52 0.77
C THR A 173 15.22 6.16 0.51
N ILE A 174 15.15 5.34 1.56
CA ILE A 174 14.62 3.96 1.54
C ILE A 174 13.16 3.89 1.03
N GLY A 175 12.43 4.99 1.04
CA GLY A 175 11.00 5.06 0.65
C GLY A 175 10.73 5.30 -0.83
N GLN A 176 11.72 5.74 -1.62
CA GLN A 176 11.50 6.03 -3.04
C GLN A 176 11.59 4.76 -3.89
N ILE A 177 10.44 4.19 -4.16
CA ILE A 177 10.28 2.97 -4.95
C ILE A 177 9.52 3.26 -6.25
N TYR A 178 9.81 2.47 -7.28
CA TYR A 178 9.10 2.46 -8.56
C TYR A 178 8.66 1.04 -8.89
N ILE A 179 7.38 0.86 -9.15
CA ILE A 179 6.79 -0.43 -9.51
C ILE A 179 6.23 -0.31 -10.94
N PRO A 180 6.96 -0.79 -11.97
CA PRO A 180 6.60 -0.59 -13.37
C PRO A 180 5.17 -1.05 -13.70
N GLY A 181 4.76 -2.22 -13.21
CA GLY A 181 3.41 -2.76 -13.46
C GLY A 181 2.29 -1.87 -12.92
N ILE A 182 2.45 -1.32 -11.72
CA ILE A 182 1.49 -0.39 -11.13
C ILE A 182 1.50 0.94 -11.89
N ASN A 183 2.67 1.47 -12.22
CA ASN A 183 2.78 2.73 -12.95
C ASN A 183 2.07 2.69 -14.30
N TRP A 184 2.34 1.68 -15.11
CA TRP A 184 1.66 1.52 -16.40
C TRP A 184 0.18 1.21 -16.26
N GLY A 185 -0.21 0.41 -15.27
CA GLY A 185 -1.60 0.16 -14.95
C GLY A 185 -2.35 1.45 -14.61
N LEU A 186 -1.78 2.30 -13.73
CA LEU A 186 -2.32 3.62 -13.39
C LEU A 186 -2.41 4.53 -14.63
N ALA A 187 -1.35 4.59 -15.46
CA ALA A 187 -1.35 5.40 -16.67
C ALA A 187 -2.48 5.03 -17.62
N VAL A 188 -2.66 3.73 -17.90
CA VAL A 188 -3.75 3.23 -18.76
C VAL A 188 -5.12 3.55 -18.15
N MET A 189 -5.30 3.34 -16.84
CA MET A 189 -6.56 3.63 -16.17
C MET A 189 -6.88 5.13 -16.18
N VAL A 190 -5.91 6.00 -15.91
CA VAL A 190 -6.11 7.46 -15.91
C VAL A 190 -6.45 7.96 -17.31
N ILE A 191 -5.72 7.52 -18.33
CA ILE A 191 -6.04 7.87 -19.74
C ILE A 191 -7.44 7.38 -20.10
N GLY A 192 -7.79 6.14 -19.74
CA GLY A 192 -9.13 5.59 -19.97
C GLY A 192 -10.23 6.41 -19.28
N LEU A 193 -10.00 6.85 -18.03
CA LEU A 193 -10.94 7.71 -17.30
C LEU A 193 -11.12 9.08 -17.97
N VAL A 194 -10.03 9.70 -18.39
CA VAL A 194 -10.09 11.01 -19.07
C VAL A 194 -10.90 10.91 -20.37
N LEU A 195 -10.67 9.86 -21.15
CA LEU A 195 -11.39 9.62 -22.40
C LEU A 195 -12.87 9.27 -22.17
N ALA A 196 -13.18 8.53 -21.10
CA ALA A 196 -14.54 8.10 -20.78
C ALA A 196 -15.40 9.24 -20.21
N PHE A 197 -14.86 9.98 -19.25
CA PHE A 197 -15.63 11.01 -18.53
C PHE A 197 -15.61 12.38 -19.20
N ARG A 198 -14.54 12.74 -19.89
CA ARG A 198 -14.38 13.99 -20.69
C ARG A 198 -14.61 15.31 -19.94
N SER A 199 -15.01 15.27 -18.69
CA SER A 199 -15.21 16.47 -17.86
C SER A 199 -14.71 16.25 -16.43
N SER A 200 -14.16 17.29 -15.82
CA SER A 200 -13.73 17.28 -14.43
C SER A 200 -14.90 17.08 -13.45
N SER A 201 -16.09 17.61 -13.78
CA SER A 201 -17.28 17.46 -12.94
C SER A 201 -17.72 15.98 -12.82
N ASN A 202 -17.69 15.22 -13.92
CA ASN A 202 -18.01 13.80 -13.90
C ASN A 202 -16.95 12.99 -13.12
N LEU A 203 -15.66 13.34 -13.27
CA LEU A 203 -14.58 12.72 -12.49
C LEU A 203 -14.70 13.03 -11.00
N ALA A 204 -15.16 14.24 -10.64
CA ALA A 204 -15.38 14.63 -9.25
C ALA A 204 -16.45 13.75 -8.57
N VAL A 205 -17.46 13.31 -9.30
CA VAL A 205 -18.48 12.38 -8.77
C VAL A 205 -17.85 11.02 -8.43
N ALA A 206 -17.02 10.47 -9.32
CA ALA A 206 -16.30 9.21 -9.07
C ALA A 206 -15.33 9.33 -7.88
N TYR A 207 -14.64 10.46 -7.77
CA TYR A 207 -13.75 10.75 -6.65
C TYR A 207 -14.52 10.86 -5.34
N GLY A 208 -15.64 11.59 -5.31
CA GLY A 208 -16.43 11.80 -4.10
C GLY A 208 -16.91 10.51 -3.43
N ILE A 209 -17.40 9.53 -4.21
CA ILE A 209 -17.82 8.23 -3.63
C ILE A 209 -16.62 7.43 -3.13
N SER A 210 -15.48 7.48 -3.82
CA SER A 210 -14.26 6.78 -3.39
C SER A 210 -13.78 7.27 -2.04
N VAL A 211 -13.68 8.59 -1.87
CA VAL A 211 -13.23 9.21 -0.61
C VAL A 211 -14.24 8.96 0.51
N SER A 212 -15.52 9.17 0.27
CA SER A 212 -16.56 8.95 1.29
C SER A 212 -16.61 7.49 1.77
N ALA A 213 -16.47 6.53 0.84
CA ALA A 213 -16.42 5.11 1.19
C ALA A 213 -15.15 4.77 2.00
N THR A 214 -14.00 5.36 1.65
CA THR A 214 -12.76 5.18 2.41
C THR A 214 -12.88 5.75 3.83
N MET A 215 -13.42 6.97 3.99
CA MET A 215 -13.66 7.58 5.31
C MET A 215 -14.54 6.68 6.19
N LEU A 216 -15.63 6.15 5.65
CA LEU A 216 -16.51 5.23 6.38
C LEU A 216 -15.76 3.95 6.82
N ILE A 217 -14.94 3.37 5.94
CA ILE A 217 -14.13 2.19 6.27
C ILE A 217 -13.10 2.53 7.34
N ASP A 218 -12.42 3.68 7.26
CA ASP A 218 -11.42 4.12 8.23
C ASP A 218 -12.06 4.33 9.62
N THR A 219 -13.25 4.91 9.68
CA THR A 219 -13.99 5.08 10.93
C THR A 219 -14.35 3.72 11.56
N LEU A 220 -14.79 2.73 10.75
CA LEU A 220 -15.07 1.37 11.23
C LEU A 220 -13.79 0.67 11.72
N LEU A 221 -12.69 0.78 10.97
CA LEU A 221 -11.40 0.22 11.37
C LEU A 221 -10.86 0.86 12.64
N LEU A 222 -10.99 2.20 12.78
CA LEU A 222 -10.63 2.91 14.00
C LEU A 222 -11.42 2.40 15.21
N ALA A 223 -12.73 2.17 15.05
CA ALA A 223 -13.56 1.62 16.12
C ALA A 223 -13.10 0.20 16.53
N LEU A 224 -12.72 -0.66 15.57
CA LEU A 224 -12.18 -1.99 15.83
C LEU A 224 -10.84 -1.93 16.57
N VAL A 225 -9.92 -1.05 16.13
CA VAL A 225 -8.62 -0.82 16.77
C VAL A 225 -8.79 -0.29 18.18
N ALA A 226 -9.66 0.71 18.38
CA ALA A 226 -9.93 1.27 19.71
C ALA A 226 -10.49 0.22 20.67
N ARG A 227 -11.35 -0.70 20.17
CA ARG A 227 -11.91 -1.79 20.98
C ARG A 227 -10.85 -2.80 21.39
N SER A 228 -9.89 -3.14 20.49
CA SER A 228 -8.92 -4.22 20.72
C SER A 228 -7.62 -3.74 21.36
N LEU A 229 -7.08 -2.59 20.93
CA LEU A 229 -5.75 -2.15 21.34
C LEU A 229 -5.75 -1.01 22.37
N TRP A 230 -6.85 -0.23 22.51
CA TRP A 230 -6.90 0.94 23.38
C TRP A 230 -7.97 0.86 24.48
N PRO A 231 -7.85 -0.06 25.45
CA PRO A 231 -8.91 -0.30 26.45
C PRO A 231 -9.24 0.91 27.31
N LYS A 232 -8.25 1.79 27.59
CA LYS A 232 -8.46 3.02 28.38
C LYS A 232 -9.13 4.14 27.58
N ALA A 233 -8.79 4.27 26.31
CA ALA A 233 -9.29 5.34 25.44
C ALA A 233 -10.61 4.99 24.74
N ARG A 234 -10.99 3.71 24.64
CA ARG A 234 -12.17 3.24 23.91
C ARG A 234 -13.47 3.92 24.33
N ARG A 235 -13.63 4.24 25.62
CA ARG A 235 -14.83 4.88 26.16
C ARG A 235 -15.11 6.27 25.54
N TRP A 236 -14.07 6.96 25.09
CA TRP A 236 -14.16 8.27 24.44
C TRP A 236 -14.15 8.13 22.91
N ILE A 237 -13.35 7.22 22.39
CA ILE A 237 -13.16 7.04 20.94
C ILE A 237 -14.41 6.40 20.31
N LEU A 238 -15.02 5.39 20.95
CA LEU A 238 -16.19 4.73 20.37
C LEU A 238 -17.40 5.66 20.15
N PRO A 239 -17.82 6.51 21.11
CA PRO A 239 -18.87 7.50 20.87
C PRO A 239 -18.50 8.48 19.73
N LEU A 240 -17.24 8.90 19.67
CA LEU A 240 -16.74 9.77 18.58
C LEU A 240 -16.81 9.04 17.22
N CYS A 241 -16.44 7.77 17.17
CA CYS A 241 -16.59 6.95 15.96
C CYS A 241 -18.06 6.82 15.53
N VAL A 242 -19.02 6.75 16.47
CA VAL A 242 -20.45 6.73 16.11
C VAL A 242 -20.87 8.03 15.44
N VAL A 243 -20.41 9.17 15.96
CA VAL A 243 -20.69 10.49 15.35
C VAL A 243 -20.10 10.57 13.95
N PHE A 244 -18.83 10.22 13.79
CA PHE A 244 -18.18 10.20 12.47
C PHE A 244 -18.83 9.21 11.53
N PHE A 245 -19.21 8.02 12.00
CA PHE A 245 -19.91 7.02 11.18
C PHE A 245 -21.21 7.58 10.59
N ILE A 246 -22.00 8.33 11.38
CA ILE A 246 -23.25 8.95 10.91
C ILE A 246 -22.95 10.00 9.83
N ILE A 247 -21.91 10.82 10.04
CA ILE A 247 -21.48 11.84 9.08
C ILE A 247 -20.98 11.19 7.79
N ASP A 248 -20.08 10.21 7.90
CA ASP A 248 -19.51 9.49 6.76
C ASP A 248 -20.58 8.74 5.97
N LEU A 249 -21.55 8.13 6.66
CA LEU A 249 -22.68 7.48 6.03
C LEU A 249 -23.54 8.47 5.24
N GLY A 250 -23.76 9.67 5.80
CA GLY A 250 -24.42 10.77 5.08
C GLY A 250 -23.68 11.14 3.79
N PHE A 251 -22.35 11.22 3.83
CA PHE A 251 -21.52 11.48 2.64
C PHE A 251 -21.59 10.35 1.62
N VAL A 252 -21.54 9.08 2.06
CA VAL A 252 -21.69 7.92 1.16
C VAL A 252 -23.06 7.92 0.49
N ILE A 253 -24.13 8.22 1.22
CA ILE A 253 -25.49 8.31 0.66
C ILE A 253 -25.58 9.45 -0.36
N ALA A 254 -25.04 10.65 -0.02
CA ALA A 254 -25.07 11.81 -0.90
C ALA A 254 -24.32 11.59 -2.21
N ASN A 255 -23.14 10.95 -2.16
CA ASN A 255 -22.35 10.62 -3.34
C ASN A 255 -22.89 9.37 -4.06
N GLY A 256 -23.43 8.40 -3.34
CA GLY A 256 -24.04 7.17 -3.87
C GLY A 256 -25.28 7.44 -4.72
N ALA A 257 -26.05 8.49 -4.40
CA ALA A 257 -27.18 8.91 -5.22
C ALA A 257 -26.79 9.27 -6.67
N LYS A 258 -25.51 9.59 -6.91
CA LYS A 258 -24.95 9.89 -8.22
C LYS A 258 -24.27 8.67 -8.89
N LEU A 259 -24.63 7.44 -8.48
CA LEU A 259 -23.97 6.21 -8.93
C LEU A 259 -23.92 6.10 -10.47
N LEU A 260 -25.01 6.39 -11.14
CA LEU A 260 -25.10 6.33 -12.62
C LEU A 260 -24.37 7.48 -13.32
N GLN A 261 -24.04 8.56 -12.60
CA GLN A 261 -23.34 9.73 -13.14
C GLN A 261 -21.80 9.60 -13.11
N GLY A 262 -21.26 8.43 -12.69
CA GLY A 262 -19.82 8.16 -12.66
C GLY A 262 -19.32 7.47 -11.40
N ALA A 263 -20.08 7.45 -10.31
CA ALA A 263 -19.71 6.80 -9.06
C ALA A 263 -19.64 5.25 -9.16
N TRP A 264 -20.19 4.64 -10.22
CA TRP A 264 -20.12 3.20 -10.49
C TRP A 264 -18.69 2.72 -10.72
N PHE A 265 -17.84 3.55 -11.34
CA PHE A 265 -16.49 3.14 -11.76
C PHE A 265 -15.59 2.71 -10.58
N PRO A 266 -15.41 3.53 -9.54
CA PRO A 266 -14.58 3.11 -8.39
C PRO A 266 -15.14 1.89 -7.66
N VAL A 267 -16.45 1.71 -7.63
CA VAL A 267 -17.08 0.53 -7.03
C VAL A 267 -16.73 -0.74 -7.83
N VAL A 268 -16.85 -0.70 -9.16
CA VAL A 268 -16.47 -1.82 -10.03
C VAL A 268 -14.97 -2.11 -9.91
N LEU A 269 -14.12 -1.08 -9.91
CA LEU A 269 -12.68 -1.24 -9.73
C LEU A 269 -12.35 -1.84 -8.36
N GLY A 270 -13.01 -1.38 -7.30
CA GLY A 270 -12.86 -1.91 -5.94
C GLY A 270 -13.22 -3.40 -5.87
N ILE A 271 -14.36 -3.81 -6.45
CA ILE A 271 -14.78 -5.22 -6.52
C ILE A 271 -13.76 -6.04 -7.32
N PHE A 272 -13.27 -5.52 -8.43
CA PHE A 272 -12.25 -6.19 -9.24
C PHE A 272 -10.95 -6.42 -8.46
N LEU A 273 -10.39 -5.37 -7.84
CA LEU A 273 -9.18 -5.47 -7.03
C LEU A 273 -9.38 -6.40 -5.82
N PHE A 274 -10.50 -6.29 -5.13
CA PHE A 274 -10.84 -7.19 -4.02
C PHE A 274 -10.89 -8.66 -4.47
N THR A 275 -11.46 -8.92 -5.63
CA THR A 275 -11.52 -10.28 -6.20
C THR A 275 -10.13 -10.81 -6.53
N LEU A 276 -9.24 -9.98 -7.09
CA LEU A 276 -7.84 -10.34 -7.34
C LEU A 276 -7.12 -10.67 -6.03
N MET A 277 -7.21 -9.79 -5.03
CA MET A 277 -6.56 -9.97 -3.74
C MET A 277 -7.06 -11.23 -3.01
N ARG A 278 -8.37 -11.45 -2.99
CA ARG A 278 -8.97 -12.62 -2.38
C ARG A 278 -8.64 -13.92 -3.12
N THR A 279 -8.54 -13.86 -4.46
CA THR A 279 -8.11 -15.01 -5.28
C THR A 279 -6.65 -15.35 -5.01
N TRP A 280 -5.77 -14.35 -4.98
CA TRP A 280 -4.36 -14.55 -4.66
C TRP A 280 -4.16 -15.16 -3.28
N ARG A 281 -4.77 -14.57 -2.25
CA ARG A 281 -4.67 -15.07 -0.87
C ARG A 281 -5.15 -16.52 -0.76
N ARG A 282 -6.35 -16.81 -1.30
CA ARG A 282 -6.92 -18.17 -1.24
C ARG A 282 -6.09 -19.18 -2.02
N GLY A 283 -5.59 -18.81 -3.21
CA GLY A 283 -4.71 -19.66 -3.99
C GLY A 283 -3.38 -19.96 -3.27
N ARG A 284 -2.82 -18.98 -2.57
CA ARG A 284 -1.63 -19.19 -1.73
C ARG A 284 -1.89 -20.11 -0.53
N GLU A 285 -3.06 -20.06 0.07
CA GLU A 285 -3.48 -20.99 1.13
C GLU A 285 -3.57 -22.42 0.57
N LEU A 286 -4.29 -22.61 -0.54
CA LEU A 286 -4.43 -23.92 -1.18
C LEU A 286 -3.10 -24.51 -1.61
N LEU A 287 -2.22 -23.71 -2.22
CA LEU A 287 -0.86 -24.13 -2.59
C LEU A 287 -0.08 -24.63 -1.38
N ARG A 288 -0.14 -23.91 -0.26
CA ARG A 288 0.54 -24.31 0.98
C ARG A 288 -0.03 -25.62 1.54
N ASP A 289 -1.36 -25.75 1.54
CA ASP A 289 -2.03 -26.93 2.03
C ASP A 289 -1.69 -28.18 1.19
N GLU A 290 -1.57 -28.01 -0.15
CA GLU A 290 -1.20 -29.12 -1.04
C GLU A 290 0.27 -29.54 -0.86
N ILE A 291 1.18 -28.57 -0.79
CA ILE A 291 2.60 -28.83 -0.47
C ILE A 291 2.75 -29.58 0.86
N ARG A 292 1.90 -29.25 1.85
CA ARG A 292 1.91 -29.90 3.16
C ARG A 292 1.34 -31.32 3.13
N LYS A 293 0.31 -31.58 2.31
CA LYS A 293 -0.31 -32.93 2.19
C LYS A 293 0.64 -33.91 1.49
N ASP A 294 1.26 -33.49 0.39
CA ASP A 294 2.16 -34.33 -0.39
C ASP A 294 3.56 -34.42 0.20
N GLY A 295 3.87 -33.51 1.14
CA GLY A 295 5.21 -33.41 1.72
C GLY A 295 5.48 -34.39 2.83
N ILE A 296 6.69 -34.97 2.83
CA ILE A 296 7.18 -35.82 3.91
C ILE A 296 7.61 -34.97 5.08
N ARG A 297 7.14 -35.27 6.29
CA ARG A 297 7.56 -34.52 7.49
C ARG A 297 9.06 -34.62 7.73
N LEU A 298 9.69 -33.51 8.01
CA LEU A 298 11.13 -33.43 8.20
C LEU A 298 11.61 -34.31 9.38
N ASP A 299 10.81 -34.34 10.45
CA ASP A 299 11.11 -35.13 11.66
C ASP A 299 11.17 -36.66 11.43
N THR A 300 10.43 -37.14 10.43
CA THR A 300 10.45 -38.56 10.00
C THR A 300 11.46 -38.80 8.86
N PHE A 301 11.65 -37.80 8.02
CA PHE A 301 12.54 -37.91 6.86
C PHE A 301 14.00 -37.95 7.23
N LEU A 302 14.46 -37.04 8.11
CA LEU A 302 15.89 -36.96 8.46
C LEU A 302 16.43 -38.18 9.14
N PRO A 303 15.77 -38.79 10.15
CA PRO A 303 16.25 -40.06 10.73
C PRO A 303 16.36 -41.18 9.69
N GLY A 304 15.37 -41.29 8.79
CA GLY A 304 15.41 -42.27 7.70
C GLY A 304 16.58 -42.05 6.73
N LEU A 305 16.85 -40.80 6.39
CA LEU A 305 17.98 -40.42 5.52
C LEU A 305 19.34 -40.75 6.17
N MET A 306 19.45 -40.62 7.49
CA MET A 306 20.69 -40.90 8.22
C MET A 306 20.99 -42.39 8.43
N LEU A 307 20.04 -43.28 8.16
CA LEU A 307 20.32 -44.74 8.12
C LEU A 307 21.21 -45.13 6.94
N ALA A 308 21.14 -44.40 5.83
CA ALA A 308 22.00 -44.56 4.66
C ALA A 308 22.41 -43.19 4.12
N PRO A 309 23.34 -42.50 4.80
CA PRO A 309 23.64 -41.09 4.52
C PRO A 309 24.32 -40.99 3.13
N PRO A 310 23.87 -40.03 2.30
CA PRO A 310 24.52 -39.73 1.03
C PRO A 310 25.89 -39.09 1.26
N VAL A 311 26.68 -39.01 0.19
CA VAL A 311 27.98 -38.33 0.21
C VAL A 311 27.81 -36.88 0.60
N ARG A 312 28.60 -36.40 1.57
CA ARG A 312 28.62 -35.00 1.96
C ARG A 312 29.67 -34.22 1.17
N VAL A 313 29.27 -33.05 0.68
CA VAL A 313 30.15 -32.08 0.00
C VAL A 313 30.38 -30.87 0.90
N PRO A 314 31.55 -30.23 0.81
CA PRO A 314 31.84 -29.04 1.62
C PRO A 314 30.82 -27.91 1.42
N GLY A 315 30.64 -27.08 2.46
CA GLY A 315 29.87 -25.89 2.42
C GLY A 315 28.47 -25.99 3.02
N THR A 316 27.72 -24.89 2.91
CA THR A 316 26.38 -24.74 3.47
C THR A 316 25.32 -24.66 2.39
N ALA A 317 24.32 -25.55 2.44
CA ALA A 317 23.13 -25.48 1.61
C ALA A 317 21.97 -24.82 2.37
N VAL A 318 21.38 -23.77 1.81
CA VAL A 318 20.20 -23.09 2.34
C VAL A 318 19.00 -23.38 1.44
N PHE A 319 18.08 -24.23 1.88
CA PHE A 319 16.86 -24.59 1.17
C PHE A 319 15.73 -23.64 1.56
N LEU A 320 15.29 -22.80 0.63
CA LEU A 320 14.13 -21.92 0.84
C LEU A 320 12.86 -22.77 0.83
N THR A 321 12.04 -22.62 1.87
CA THR A 321 10.78 -23.36 1.98
C THR A 321 9.63 -22.48 2.47
N ALA A 322 8.42 -22.78 1.96
CA ALA A 322 7.19 -22.16 2.45
C ALA A 322 6.70 -22.76 3.77
N ASP A 323 7.06 -24.04 4.05
CA ASP A 323 6.76 -24.73 5.31
C ASP A 323 8.02 -25.47 5.79
N PRO A 324 8.64 -25.03 6.89
CA PRO A 324 9.88 -25.63 7.39
C PRO A 324 9.67 -26.94 8.18
N THR A 325 8.43 -27.42 8.28
CA THR A 325 8.11 -28.71 8.92
C THR A 325 8.15 -29.88 7.94
N VAL A 326 8.22 -29.58 6.64
CA VAL A 326 8.19 -30.54 5.54
C VAL A 326 9.52 -30.50 4.79
N ALA A 327 9.98 -31.64 4.31
CA ALA A 327 11.19 -31.73 3.47
C ALA A 327 11.02 -30.90 2.19
N PRO A 328 11.86 -29.88 1.92
CA PRO A 328 11.73 -29.04 0.75
C PRO A 328 11.86 -29.83 -0.55
N HIS A 329 11.04 -29.53 -1.56
CA HIS A 329 11.16 -30.14 -2.88
C HIS A 329 12.57 -30.01 -3.47
N ALA A 330 13.22 -28.85 -3.25
CA ALA A 330 14.59 -28.65 -3.70
C ALA A 330 15.59 -29.63 -3.05
N LEU A 331 15.42 -29.97 -1.76
CA LEU A 331 16.23 -31.01 -1.10
C LEU A 331 15.97 -32.39 -1.71
N MET A 332 14.70 -32.74 -1.91
CA MET A 332 14.31 -34.02 -2.49
C MET A 332 14.88 -34.21 -3.89
N HIS A 333 14.82 -33.18 -4.73
CA HIS A 333 15.43 -33.17 -6.06
C HIS A 333 16.95 -33.28 -6.02
N ASN A 334 17.61 -32.55 -5.12
CA ASN A 334 19.05 -32.61 -4.94
C ASN A 334 19.49 -34.02 -4.54
N LEU A 335 18.79 -34.64 -3.60
CA LEU A 335 19.09 -36.03 -3.18
C LEU A 335 18.82 -37.06 -4.29
N LYS A 336 17.72 -36.91 -5.03
CA LYS A 336 17.33 -37.82 -6.08
C LYS A 336 18.29 -37.79 -7.28
N HIS A 337 18.68 -36.63 -7.71
CA HIS A 337 19.43 -36.43 -8.95
C HIS A 337 20.94 -36.30 -8.74
N ASN A 338 21.37 -35.49 -7.75
CA ASN A 338 22.78 -35.25 -7.45
C ASN A 338 23.35 -36.27 -6.44
N LYS A 339 22.49 -36.90 -5.62
CA LYS A 339 22.85 -37.90 -4.60
C LYS A 339 23.85 -37.39 -3.54
N VAL A 340 23.84 -36.10 -3.27
CA VAL A 340 24.74 -35.46 -2.32
C VAL A 340 23.99 -34.65 -1.29
N LEU A 341 24.60 -34.44 -0.12
CA LEU A 341 24.23 -33.45 0.89
C LEU A 341 25.43 -32.54 1.14
N HIS A 342 25.15 -31.28 1.54
CA HIS A 342 26.22 -30.43 2.04
C HIS A 342 26.57 -30.79 3.49
N GLU A 343 27.74 -30.36 3.94
CA GLU A 343 28.14 -30.56 5.33
C GLU A 343 27.10 -29.92 6.26
N ARG A 344 26.65 -28.72 5.95
CA ARG A 344 25.60 -28.02 6.70
C ARG A 344 24.36 -27.78 5.83
N ASN A 345 23.18 -28.13 6.35
CA ASN A 345 21.91 -27.98 5.64
C ASN A 345 20.92 -27.16 6.45
N VAL A 346 20.43 -26.08 5.86
CA VAL A 346 19.56 -25.09 6.49
C VAL A 346 18.21 -25.03 5.78
N PHE A 347 17.12 -25.24 6.52
CA PHE A 347 15.76 -25.09 6.05
C PHE A 347 15.28 -23.70 6.40
N LEU A 348 15.30 -22.80 5.43
CA LEU A 348 15.04 -21.39 5.62
C LEU A 348 13.59 -21.03 5.30
N HIS A 349 12.89 -20.53 6.30
CA HIS A 349 11.56 -19.95 6.16
C HIS A 349 11.60 -18.43 6.39
N VAL A 350 11.08 -17.68 5.41
CA VAL A 350 10.97 -16.22 5.50
C VAL A 350 9.54 -15.83 5.81
N GLU A 351 9.33 -15.20 6.95
CA GLU A 351 8.02 -14.78 7.45
C GLU A 351 7.90 -13.24 7.45
N THR A 352 6.79 -12.72 6.94
CA THR A 352 6.44 -11.31 7.10
C THR A 352 5.49 -11.15 8.27
N LEU A 353 5.91 -10.40 9.28
CA LEU A 353 5.11 -10.14 10.47
C LEU A 353 4.04 -9.06 10.19
N PRO A 354 2.89 -9.10 10.87
CA PRO A 354 1.85 -8.08 10.75
C PRO A 354 2.17 -6.78 11.53
N ILE A 355 3.46 -6.49 11.73
CA ILE A 355 4.00 -5.28 12.35
C ILE A 355 4.92 -4.56 11.38
N PRO A 356 5.05 -3.22 11.47
CA PRO A 356 5.86 -2.45 10.51
C PRO A 356 7.33 -2.87 10.46
N TYR A 357 7.94 -3.03 11.62
CA TYR A 357 9.35 -3.38 11.76
C TYR A 357 9.52 -4.53 12.75
N ALA A 358 10.31 -5.54 12.40
CA ALA A 358 10.66 -6.63 13.31
C ALA A 358 11.68 -6.17 14.33
N MET A 359 11.46 -6.50 15.61
CA MET A 359 12.47 -6.27 16.65
C MET A 359 13.68 -7.20 16.44
N GLU A 360 14.89 -6.74 16.74
CA GLU A 360 16.11 -7.54 16.49
C GLU A 360 16.06 -8.90 17.17
N GLY A 361 15.60 -8.98 18.41
CA GLY A 361 15.46 -10.27 19.12
C GLY A 361 14.40 -11.22 18.58
N GLN A 362 13.52 -10.76 17.66
CA GLN A 362 12.50 -11.58 17.03
C GLN A 362 12.82 -11.89 15.56
N ARG A 363 13.86 -11.26 15.00
CA ARG A 363 14.22 -11.34 13.58
C ARG A 363 14.65 -12.71 13.15
N LEU A 364 15.42 -13.38 13.98
CA LEU A 364 16.01 -14.67 13.67
C LEU A 364 15.67 -15.69 14.75
N LYS A 365 15.22 -16.88 14.34
CA LYS A 365 15.08 -18.04 15.21
C LYS A 365 15.75 -19.23 14.55
N ILE A 366 16.70 -19.86 15.25
CA ILE A 366 17.44 -21.02 14.77
C ILE A 366 17.11 -22.21 15.68
N GLU A 367 16.75 -23.32 15.08
CA GLU A 367 16.46 -24.59 15.74
C GLU A 367 17.34 -25.68 15.12
N SER A 368 18.11 -26.41 15.93
CA SER A 368 18.77 -27.63 15.46
C SER A 368 17.72 -28.77 15.31
N VAL A 369 17.78 -29.49 14.19
CA VAL A 369 16.82 -30.57 13.88
C VAL A 369 17.56 -31.93 13.75
N GLY A 370 18.87 -31.93 13.90
CA GLY A 370 19.73 -33.12 13.80
C GLY A 370 21.17 -32.70 13.55
N ASP A 371 22.05 -33.65 13.36
CA ASP A 371 23.47 -33.39 13.09
C ASP A 371 23.64 -32.63 11.78
N GLU A 372 24.06 -31.34 11.90
CA GLU A 372 24.28 -30.42 10.77
C GLU A 372 23.02 -30.07 9.98
N PHE A 373 21.82 -30.24 10.57
CA PHE A 373 20.54 -29.79 10.02
C PHE A 373 19.93 -28.72 10.92
N TYR A 374 19.56 -27.59 10.32
CA TYR A 374 19.05 -26.44 11.04
C TYR A 374 17.77 -25.93 10.39
N ARG A 375 16.79 -25.54 11.20
CA ARG A 375 15.60 -24.84 10.79
C ARG A 375 15.76 -23.38 11.17
N VAL A 376 15.70 -22.50 10.19
CA VAL A 376 15.94 -21.06 10.40
C VAL A 376 14.71 -20.28 9.94
N TYR A 377 14.18 -19.48 10.86
CA TYR A 377 13.11 -18.52 10.57
C TYR A 377 13.68 -17.13 10.52
N VAL A 378 13.54 -16.46 9.38
CA VAL A 378 13.90 -15.05 9.22
C VAL A 378 12.63 -14.22 9.11
N ARG A 379 12.47 -13.25 10.01
CA ARG A 379 11.25 -12.45 10.13
C ARG A 379 11.52 -11.01 9.77
N PHE A 380 10.64 -10.44 8.94
CA PHE A 380 10.66 -9.04 8.54
C PHE A 380 9.31 -8.39 8.84
N GLY A 381 9.32 -7.13 9.24
CA GLY A 381 8.11 -6.33 9.30
C GLY A 381 7.62 -5.97 7.88
N PHE A 382 6.32 -5.66 7.74
CA PHE A 382 5.74 -5.38 6.42
C PHE A 382 6.22 -4.05 5.79
N MET A 383 6.92 -3.18 6.51
CA MET A 383 7.56 -1.97 5.99
C MET A 383 9.05 -2.16 5.69
N GLU A 384 9.63 -3.28 6.07
CA GLU A 384 11.05 -3.57 5.81
C GLU A 384 11.27 -4.07 4.39
N THR A 385 12.50 -3.91 3.91
CA THR A 385 12.93 -4.58 2.65
C THR A 385 13.66 -5.86 3.04
N PRO A 386 13.11 -7.03 2.69
CA PRO A 386 13.73 -8.30 3.09
C PRO A 386 15.07 -8.48 2.39
N ASP A 387 16.12 -8.63 3.19
CA ASP A 387 17.48 -8.97 2.75
C ASP A 387 17.92 -10.20 3.54
N VAL A 388 17.69 -11.35 2.95
CA VAL A 388 17.93 -12.66 3.60
C VAL A 388 19.42 -12.92 3.82
N PRO A 389 20.32 -12.71 2.84
CA PRO A 389 21.75 -12.90 3.05
C PRO A 389 22.28 -12.05 4.20
N LEU A 390 21.90 -10.77 4.25
CA LEU A 390 22.31 -9.87 5.32
C LEU A 390 21.79 -10.31 6.70
N ALA A 391 20.53 -10.78 6.75
CA ALA A 391 19.94 -11.28 8.00
C ALA A 391 20.65 -12.55 8.50
N LEU A 392 21.03 -13.46 7.60
CA LEU A 392 21.78 -14.66 7.94
C LEU A 392 23.21 -14.35 8.41
N MET A 393 23.91 -13.42 7.78
CA MET A 393 25.25 -12.99 8.22
C MET A 393 25.25 -12.41 9.64
N ARG A 394 24.21 -11.66 10.00
CA ARG A 394 24.03 -11.10 11.35
C ARG A 394 23.67 -12.15 12.42
N SER A 395 23.37 -13.39 12.03
CA SER A 395 23.04 -14.47 12.97
C SER A 395 24.20 -14.82 13.90
N CYS A 396 25.44 -14.58 13.48
CA CYS A 396 26.62 -14.80 14.29
C CYS A 396 26.63 -13.98 15.58
N ASP A 397 26.10 -12.75 15.54
CA ASP A 397 26.07 -11.84 16.68
C ASP A 397 25.16 -12.34 17.84
N HIS A 398 24.34 -13.36 17.57
CA HIS A 398 23.37 -13.93 18.51
C HIS A 398 23.66 -15.40 18.89
N GLY A 399 24.94 -15.85 18.78
CA GLY A 399 25.34 -17.23 19.10
C GLY A 399 24.79 -18.26 18.11
N GLY A 400 24.46 -17.85 16.89
CA GLY A 400 23.92 -18.69 15.82
C GLY A 400 24.99 -19.32 14.93
N ILE A 401 24.54 -19.84 13.81
CA ILE A 401 25.39 -20.49 12.80
C ILE A 401 26.13 -19.43 12.00
N TYR A 402 27.42 -19.60 11.80
CA TYR A 402 28.18 -18.76 10.86
C TYR A 402 27.83 -19.08 9.42
N PHE A 403 27.39 -18.08 8.68
CA PHE A 403 27.10 -18.15 7.26
C PHE A 403 28.20 -17.40 6.50
N ASP A 404 29.07 -18.16 5.83
CA ASP A 404 30.04 -17.60 4.90
C ASP A 404 29.35 -17.35 3.55
N PRO A 405 29.26 -16.09 3.07
CA PRO A 405 28.69 -15.79 1.77
C PRO A 405 29.38 -16.49 0.59
N MET A 406 30.66 -16.81 0.73
CA MET A 406 31.43 -17.47 -0.31
C MET A 406 31.26 -18.98 -0.35
N ASP A 407 30.79 -19.57 0.76
CA ASP A 407 30.62 -21.01 0.94
C ASP A 407 29.13 -21.42 1.10
N THR A 408 28.21 -20.48 0.91
CA THR A 408 26.77 -20.72 1.05
C THR A 408 26.11 -20.79 -0.32
N THR A 409 25.36 -21.87 -0.60
CA THR A 409 24.54 -22.05 -1.78
C THR A 409 23.06 -22.06 -1.41
N PHE A 410 22.26 -21.25 -2.09
CA PHE A 410 20.81 -21.18 -1.90
C PHE A 410 20.08 -22.08 -2.90
N PHE A 411 19.16 -22.89 -2.41
CA PHE A 411 18.30 -23.74 -3.21
C PHE A 411 16.86 -23.25 -3.11
N ALA A 412 16.22 -22.97 -4.24
CA ALA A 412 14.84 -22.52 -4.30
C ALA A 412 14.01 -23.41 -5.22
N SER A 413 12.78 -23.73 -4.83
CA SER A 413 11.80 -24.36 -5.70
C SER A 413 11.03 -23.31 -6.48
N ARG A 414 10.85 -23.53 -7.78
CA ARG A 414 9.97 -22.74 -8.64
C ARG A 414 8.75 -23.57 -8.98
N GLU A 415 7.64 -23.32 -8.28
CA GLU A 415 6.39 -24.03 -8.48
C GLU A 415 5.70 -23.54 -9.78
N THR A 416 5.33 -24.50 -10.65
CA THR A 416 4.43 -24.27 -11.77
C THR A 416 3.05 -24.78 -11.40
N ILE A 417 2.07 -23.88 -11.37
CA ILE A 417 0.71 -24.20 -10.93
C ILE A 417 -0.10 -24.72 -12.12
N VAL A 418 -0.70 -25.90 -11.93
CA VAL A 418 -1.67 -26.49 -12.85
C VAL A 418 -3.05 -26.39 -12.22
N ALA A 419 -3.96 -25.64 -12.88
CA ALA A 419 -5.34 -25.48 -12.41
C ALA A 419 -6.14 -26.76 -12.66
N THR A 420 -6.65 -27.37 -11.59
CA THR A 420 -7.44 -28.61 -11.64
C THR A 420 -8.84 -28.36 -11.08
N ALA A 421 -9.88 -28.92 -11.67
CA ALA A 421 -11.25 -28.74 -11.20
C ALA A 421 -11.49 -29.32 -9.80
N ASN A 422 -12.29 -28.64 -8.97
CA ASN A 422 -12.85 -29.10 -7.69
C ASN A 422 -11.90 -29.15 -6.48
N ARG A 423 -10.81 -28.39 -6.45
CA ARG A 423 -9.86 -28.35 -5.29
C ARG A 423 -9.93 -27.13 -4.40
N GLY A 424 -11.05 -26.40 -4.32
CA GLY A 424 -11.25 -25.38 -3.29
C GLY A 424 -11.54 -23.94 -3.74
N MET A 425 -11.43 -23.66 -5.05
CA MET A 425 -11.95 -22.46 -5.70
C MET A 425 -12.69 -22.83 -7.00
N PRO A 426 -13.57 -21.92 -7.51
CA PRO A 426 -14.10 -22.06 -8.87
C PRO A 426 -12.97 -22.03 -9.91
N ILE A 427 -13.04 -22.84 -10.96
CA ILE A 427 -11.98 -23.04 -11.96
C ILE A 427 -11.49 -21.74 -12.63
N TRP A 428 -12.37 -20.74 -12.79
CA TRP A 428 -11.96 -19.44 -13.33
C TRP A 428 -11.01 -18.69 -12.39
N ARG A 429 -11.19 -18.86 -11.06
CA ARG A 429 -10.28 -18.26 -10.07
C ARG A 429 -8.97 -19.04 -9.99
N ASP A 430 -8.98 -20.37 -10.16
CA ASP A 430 -7.76 -21.16 -10.21
C ASP A 430 -6.91 -20.77 -11.42
N LYS A 431 -7.55 -20.60 -12.60
CA LYS A 431 -6.88 -20.08 -13.80
C LYS A 431 -6.34 -18.66 -13.59
N LEU A 432 -7.10 -17.79 -12.92
CA LEU A 432 -6.67 -16.45 -12.59
C LEU A 432 -5.46 -16.49 -11.63
N PHE A 433 -5.50 -17.34 -10.61
CA PHE A 433 -4.39 -17.53 -9.68
C PHE A 433 -3.14 -18.05 -10.37
N ALA A 434 -3.27 -19.06 -11.24
CA ALA A 434 -2.17 -19.59 -12.03
C ALA A 434 -1.55 -18.52 -12.95
N LEU A 435 -2.39 -17.67 -13.58
CA LEU A 435 -1.92 -16.52 -14.36
C LEU A 435 -1.15 -15.51 -13.51
N MET A 436 -1.69 -15.15 -12.34
CA MET A 436 -1.05 -14.24 -11.40
C MET A 436 0.28 -14.80 -10.88
N HIS A 437 0.31 -16.11 -10.57
CA HIS A 437 1.51 -16.79 -10.07
C HIS A 437 2.62 -16.85 -11.13
N ARG A 438 2.27 -17.16 -12.37
CA ARG A 438 3.21 -17.19 -13.49
C ARG A 438 3.88 -15.85 -13.75
N ASN A 439 3.14 -14.75 -13.54
CA ASN A 439 3.63 -13.39 -13.73
C ASN A 439 4.23 -12.76 -12.46
N ALA A 440 4.24 -13.50 -11.35
CA ALA A 440 4.85 -13.03 -10.10
C ALA A 440 6.38 -12.99 -10.23
N ALA A 441 7.00 -11.98 -9.63
CA ALA A 441 8.46 -11.93 -9.53
C ALA A 441 8.97 -13.11 -8.67
N PRO A 442 10.11 -13.71 -9.03
CA PRO A 442 10.68 -14.81 -8.27
C PRO A 442 10.99 -14.39 -6.82
N ALA A 443 10.81 -15.32 -5.90
CA ALA A 443 11.09 -15.10 -4.48
C ALA A 443 12.55 -14.72 -4.22
N THR A 444 13.45 -15.29 -5.00
CA THR A 444 14.88 -15.10 -4.90
C THR A 444 15.30 -13.65 -5.11
N GLY A 445 14.75 -12.99 -6.13
CA GLY A 445 14.98 -11.57 -6.37
C GLY A 445 14.34 -10.66 -5.30
N PHE A 446 13.18 -11.06 -4.76
CA PHE A 446 12.49 -10.33 -3.69
C PHE A 446 13.26 -10.37 -2.36
N PHE A 447 13.90 -11.49 -2.05
CA PHE A 447 14.72 -11.71 -0.85
C PHE A 447 16.19 -11.34 -1.03
N ARG A 448 16.55 -10.72 -2.15
CA ARG A 448 17.91 -10.28 -2.51
C ARG A 448 18.96 -11.40 -2.51
N ILE A 449 18.57 -12.60 -2.87
CA ILE A 449 19.50 -13.74 -2.96
C ILE A 449 20.43 -13.54 -4.15
N PRO A 450 21.76 -13.65 -3.96
CA PRO A 450 22.73 -13.48 -5.04
C PRO A 450 22.54 -14.55 -6.14
N GLY A 451 22.38 -14.13 -7.40
CA GLY A 451 22.11 -15.04 -8.51
C GLY A 451 23.24 -16.05 -8.79
N ASN A 452 24.49 -15.70 -8.49
CA ASN A 452 25.65 -16.59 -8.63
C ASN A 452 25.75 -17.67 -7.52
N ARG A 453 24.89 -17.61 -6.51
CA ARG A 453 24.81 -18.57 -5.39
C ARG A 453 23.46 -19.27 -5.32
N LEU A 454 22.69 -19.19 -6.39
CA LEU A 454 21.33 -19.69 -6.45
C LEU A 454 21.22 -20.89 -7.39
N VAL A 455 20.59 -21.96 -6.91
CA VAL A 455 20.12 -23.09 -7.70
C VAL A 455 18.59 -23.13 -7.66
N GLU A 456 17.94 -22.93 -8.81
CA GLU A 456 16.47 -23.02 -8.93
C GLU A 456 16.07 -24.37 -9.52
N LEU A 457 15.15 -25.05 -8.84
CA LEU A 457 14.62 -26.35 -9.22
C LEU A 457 13.12 -26.24 -9.51
N GLY A 458 12.68 -26.75 -10.66
CA GLY A 458 11.27 -26.73 -11.07
C GLY A 458 10.45 -27.83 -10.35
N ALA A 459 9.26 -27.46 -9.86
CA ALA A 459 8.27 -28.40 -9.35
C ALA A 459 6.89 -28.06 -9.94
N GLN A 460 6.05 -29.07 -10.22
CA GLN A 460 4.65 -28.86 -10.61
C GLN A 460 3.73 -29.16 -9.43
N VAL A 461 2.75 -28.29 -9.23
CA VAL A 461 1.75 -28.43 -8.17
C VAL A 461 0.37 -28.24 -8.78
N GLU A 462 -0.53 -29.19 -8.57
CA GLU A 462 -1.93 -29.13 -9.00
C GLU A 462 -2.77 -28.45 -7.89
N ILE A 463 -3.60 -27.50 -8.27
CA ILE A 463 -4.51 -26.77 -7.36
C ILE A 463 -5.91 -26.77 -7.94
#